data_445db6a40f20741bdb9f2ee8172d30ab
#
_entry.id   445db6a40f20741bdb9f2ee8172d30ab
#
_cell.length_a   1.000
_cell.length_b   1.000
_cell.length_c   1.000
_cell.angle_alpha   90.00
_cell.angle_beta   90.00
_cell.angle_gamma   90.00
#
_symmetry.space_group_name_H-M   'P 1'
#
loop_
_entity.id
_entity.type
_entity.pdbx_description
1 polymer ?
#
loop_
_entity_poly.entity_id
_entity_poly.type
_entity_poly.pdbx_seq_one_letter_code
_entity_poly.pdbx_strand_id
1 'polypeptide(L)'
;MKTFSEVLSDLEELKGLRLQSISGQAAPFTIDEIDRENDRLILGVNDKQKSRPLEELRRIWDEMYQKPAAHVDSVLGGSGSSRSQPETILANLPYVEWLAIQGKKHIAYIGENTHPMGTLKKMDDETAEEYEQMMRAPRPRNPLLPLLDEEASVDLTREELMALENKEFIFASLDIMSRHHLFNGFTLPILESREQCNLLFRHNNIHGILFKRPQGMNDEEFRAATQDEAGRSRYYTERFSIAEDEYYVSSQWRPDREDARGAFLDWLFELLLTIRFETGLESVFERNRIVFGAPGTGKSHTLKADCTTLLSGTSGTFERVTFHPEYTYSQFVGSYKPVTNAQGEIRYDFVPGPFMRVLVAALKSGRTEAPQPHLLLIEEINRAKVAAVFGEVFQLLDRSDEGSSEYEIHATEDIKKYLISELGKSPDSIKIPDNMFIWATMNSADQGVYPMDTAFKRRWNFEYIGIDDNDDEVGGVVELGTAPNSRDINWNVLRKAINETLAVTYNINEDKLMGPYFLSKQVFAYGEDGRMINPDKFKASFKSKVIMYLYEDAAKSVKHRLFEGCDSSKYSSVCAAFDARGIEIFGTSFVDKYNSMIEG
;
A
#
# COMPACT_ATOMS: atom_id res chain seq x y z
N MET A 1 1.15 1.97 14.23
CA MET A 1 2.44 2.69 14.33
C MET A 1 2.49 3.74 13.24
N LYS A 2 3.11 4.92 13.49
CA LYS A 2 3.27 5.96 12.45
C LYS A 2 4.12 5.47 11.29
N THR A 3 3.80 5.89 10.07
CA THR A 3 4.65 5.66 8.90
C THR A 3 5.95 6.44 9.00
N PHE A 4 7.03 5.99 8.37
CA PHE A 4 8.30 6.72 8.41
C PHE A 4 8.19 8.14 7.81
N SER A 5 7.26 8.38 6.88
CA SER A 5 6.97 9.72 6.35
C SER A 5 6.36 10.66 7.40
N GLU A 6 5.51 10.13 8.28
CA GLU A 6 4.97 10.90 9.42
C GLU A 6 6.06 11.19 10.45
N VAL A 7 6.94 10.22 10.71
CA VAL A 7 8.12 10.42 11.57
C VAL A 7 9.02 11.51 11.03
N LEU A 8 9.31 11.53 9.73
CA LEU A 8 10.09 12.60 9.11
C LEU A 8 9.43 13.98 9.27
N SER A 9 8.10 14.04 9.30
CA SER A 9 7.38 15.28 9.56
C SER A 9 7.51 15.71 11.02
N ASP A 10 7.45 14.77 11.96
CA ASP A 10 7.66 15.05 13.39
C ASP A 10 9.12 15.45 13.68
N LEU A 11 10.09 14.92 12.94
CA LEU A 11 11.50 15.32 13.07
C LEU A 11 11.75 16.80 12.67
N GLU A 12 10.89 17.40 11.84
CA GLU A 12 10.96 18.84 11.55
C GLU A 12 10.71 19.69 12.81
N GLU A 13 9.91 19.18 13.75
CA GLU A 13 9.66 19.86 15.04
C GLU A 13 10.86 19.75 16.02
N LEU A 14 11.75 18.78 15.81
CA LEU A 14 13.01 18.66 16.56
C LEU A 14 14.12 19.57 16.06
N LYS A 15 13.96 20.23 14.91
CA LYS A 15 14.98 21.14 14.37
C LYS A 15 15.31 22.27 15.34
N GLY A 16 16.59 22.49 15.53
CA GLY A 16 17.12 23.53 16.41
C GLY A 16 17.01 23.20 17.89
N LEU A 17 16.31 22.13 18.30
CA LEU A 17 16.31 21.68 19.68
C LEU A 17 17.61 20.98 20.01
N ARG A 18 18.10 21.21 21.23
CA ARG A 18 19.33 20.58 21.72
C ARG A 18 19.01 19.19 22.30
N LEU A 19 19.24 18.16 21.49
CA LEU A 19 18.90 16.78 21.84
C LEU A 19 19.92 16.19 22.80
N GLN A 20 19.45 15.48 23.82
CA GLN A 20 20.26 14.80 24.82
C GLN A 20 20.27 13.29 24.56
N SER A 21 21.44 12.66 24.70
CA SER A 21 21.55 11.20 24.55
C SER A 21 21.02 10.47 25.77
N ILE A 22 20.49 9.26 25.57
CA ILE A 22 20.01 8.37 26.64
C ILE A 22 21.08 8.14 27.72
N SER A 23 22.35 8.10 27.36
CA SER A 23 23.46 7.91 28.32
C SER A 23 23.85 9.17 29.09
N GLY A 24 23.47 10.34 28.61
CA GLY A 24 23.95 11.62 29.13
C GLY A 24 25.45 11.89 28.90
N GLN A 25 26.18 10.95 28.29
CA GLN A 25 27.64 11.04 28.12
C GLN A 25 28.04 11.59 26.74
N ALA A 26 27.18 11.46 25.73
CA ALA A 26 27.44 12.03 24.41
C ALA A 26 27.17 13.53 24.40
N ALA A 27 27.98 14.29 23.65
CA ALA A 27 27.75 15.72 23.49
C ALA A 27 26.36 15.97 22.87
N PRO A 28 25.58 16.91 23.42
CA PRO A 28 24.31 17.29 22.82
C PRO A 28 24.52 17.85 21.41
N PHE A 29 23.53 17.64 20.54
CA PHE A 29 23.57 18.09 19.15
C PHE A 29 22.20 18.60 18.72
N THR A 30 22.13 19.26 17.57
CA THR A 30 20.92 19.75 16.94
C THR A 30 20.67 19.07 15.62
N ILE A 31 19.42 18.99 15.18
CA ILE A 31 19.07 18.74 13.79
C ILE A 31 19.03 20.11 13.11
N ASP A 32 19.93 20.35 12.16
CA ASP A 32 20.00 21.60 11.44
C ASP A 32 19.10 21.56 10.19
N GLU A 33 19.12 20.41 9.47
CA GLU A 33 18.37 20.25 8.22
C GLU A 33 18.00 18.79 7.97
N ILE A 34 16.85 18.57 7.33
CA ILE A 34 16.39 17.26 6.81
C ILE A 34 16.32 17.38 5.29
N ASP A 35 17.38 16.91 4.63
CA ASP A 35 17.49 16.90 3.17
C ASP A 35 16.81 15.65 2.60
N ARG A 36 15.54 15.80 2.24
CA ARG A 36 14.72 14.70 1.70
C ARG A 36 15.07 14.34 0.25
N GLU A 37 15.68 15.26 -0.50
CA GLU A 37 16.07 15.04 -1.90
C GLU A 37 17.30 14.13 -1.99
N ASN A 38 18.26 14.30 -1.06
CA ASN A 38 19.49 13.53 -1.02
C ASN A 38 19.47 12.42 0.06
N ASP A 39 18.34 12.17 0.72
CA ASP A 39 18.14 11.18 1.79
C ASP A 39 19.12 11.35 2.94
N ARG A 40 19.34 12.62 3.40
CA ARG A 40 20.32 12.93 4.42
C ARG A 40 19.77 13.82 5.54
N LEU A 41 20.37 13.65 6.71
CA LEU A 41 20.13 14.44 7.90
C LEU A 41 21.42 15.24 8.23
N ILE A 42 21.31 16.55 8.40
CA ILE A 42 22.41 17.43 8.77
C ILE A 42 22.31 17.75 10.26
N LEU A 43 23.35 17.41 11.01
CA LEU A 43 23.42 17.57 12.45
C LEU A 43 24.50 18.60 12.83
N GLY A 44 24.14 19.51 13.75
CA GLY A 44 25.08 20.44 14.38
C GLY A 44 25.72 19.85 15.63
N VAL A 45 27.01 19.52 15.59
CA VAL A 45 27.74 18.91 16.71
C VAL A 45 29.00 19.72 16.99
N ASN A 46 29.08 20.38 18.17
CA ASN A 46 30.27 21.15 18.57
C ASN A 46 30.72 22.15 17.48
N ASP A 47 29.82 22.99 16.99
CA ASP A 47 30.05 24.00 15.93
C ASP A 47 30.51 23.43 14.58
N LYS A 48 30.32 22.12 14.36
CA LYS A 48 30.58 21.45 13.07
C LYS A 48 29.34 20.74 12.59
N GLN A 49 29.11 20.81 11.30
CA GLN A 49 28.04 20.05 10.66
C GLN A 49 28.51 18.62 10.35
N LYS A 50 27.63 17.65 10.61
CA LYS A 50 27.80 16.24 10.24
C LYS A 50 26.58 15.79 9.45
N SER A 51 26.81 15.05 8.39
CA SER A 51 25.74 14.49 7.57
C SER A 51 25.58 12.98 7.85
N ARG A 52 24.32 12.52 7.96
CA ARG A 52 23.97 11.10 8.14
C ARG A 52 22.87 10.67 7.16
N PRO A 53 22.86 9.41 6.71
CA PRO A 53 21.78 8.88 5.90
C PRO A 53 20.46 8.80 6.70
N LEU A 54 19.33 9.20 6.13
CA LEU A 54 18.00 8.98 6.70
C LEU A 54 17.67 7.49 6.79
N GLU A 55 18.24 6.68 5.92
CA GLU A 55 18.10 5.23 5.91
C GLU A 55 18.47 4.57 7.26
N GLU A 56 19.40 5.15 8.03
CA GLU A 56 19.71 4.65 9.38
C GLU A 56 18.52 4.77 10.34
N LEU A 57 17.80 5.90 10.29
CA LEU A 57 16.58 6.10 11.09
C LEU A 57 15.45 5.18 10.61
N ARG A 58 15.30 5.02 9.31
CA ARG A 58 14.31 4.13 8.71
C ARG A 58 14.50 2.69 9.18
N ARG A 59 15.71 2.15 9.10
CA ARG A 59 16.01 0.80 9.54
C ARG A 59 15.70 0.57 11.02
N ILE A 60 16.00 1.54 11.89
CA ILE A 60 15.65 1.44 13.32
C ILE A 60 14.13 1.49 13.51
N TRP A 61 13.45 2.35 12.75
CA TRP A 61 12.00 2.47 12.79
C TRP A 61 11.30 1.19 12.33
N ASP A 62 11.78 0.59 11.25
CA ASP A 62 11.29 -0.69 10.71
C ASP A 62 11.53 -1.84 11.70
N GLU A 63 12.64 -1.84 12.43
CA GLU A 63 12.88 -2.82 13.49
C GLU A 63 11.86 -2.72 14.62
N MET A 64 11.45 -1.49 15.02
CA MET A 64 10.37 -1.28 16.00
C MET A 64 8.98 -1.67 15.47
N TYR A 65 8.81 -1.81 14.16
CA TYR A 65 7.62 -2.42 13.56
C TYR A 65 7.57 -3.93 13.77
N GLN A 66 8.73 -4.57 13.74
CA GLN A 66 8.85 -6.03 13.79
C GLN A 66 9.05 -6.57 15.20
N LYS A 67 9.55 -5.74 16.12
CA LYS A 67 9.88 -6.13 17.50
C LYS A 67 9.35 -5.10 18.49
N PRO A 68 9.02 -5.52 19.72
CA PRO A 68 8.55 -4.60 20.77
C PRO A 68 9.53 -3.47 21.05
N ALA A 69 10.85 -3.72 20.93
CA ALA A 69 11.90 -2.74 21.13
C ALA A 69 13.10 -2.99 20.20
N ALA A 70 13.80 -1.92 19.80
CA ALA A 70 14.97 -1.98 18.94
C ALA A 70 16.25 -1.68 19.71
N HIS A 71 17.28 -2.56 19.57
CA HIS A 71 18.64 -2.31 20.01
C HIS A 71 19.45 -1.72 18.85
N VAL A 72 19.68 -0.41 18.88
CA VAL A 72 20.21 0.35 17.73
C VAL A 72 21.58 -0.16 17.25
N ASP A 73 22.47 -0.57 18.16
CA ASP A 73 23.76 -1.14 17.78
C ASP A 73 23.64 -2.46 16.99
N SER A 74 22.61 -3.26 17.27
CA SER A 74 22.33 -4.49 16.53
C SER A 74 21.74 -4.20 15.15
N VAL A 75 20.83 -3.23 15.06
CA VAL A 75 20.19 -2.84 13.80
C VAL A 75 21.20 -2.26 12.80
N LEU A 76 22.12 -1.43 13.28
CA LEU A 76 23.12 -0.75 12.43
C LEU A 76 24.44 -1.50 12.26
N GLY A 77 24.58 -2.69 12.86
CA GLY A 77 25.70 -3.61 12.64
C GLY A 77 27.04 -3.23 13.29
N GLY A 78 27.17 -3.15 14.64
CA GLY A 78 28.40 -3.01 15.44
C GLY A 78 28.45 -1.79 16.36
N SER A 79 29.46 -1.68 17.24
CA SER A 79 29.62 -0.62 18.24
C SER A 79 30.46 0.54 17.74
N GLY A 80 29.93 1.76 17.70
CA GLY A 80 30.72 2.97 17.37
C GLY A 80 30.05 4.24 17.95
N SER A 81 30.89 5.21 18.38
CA SER A 81 30.44 6.47 19.01
C SER A 81 29.49 7.33 18.17
N SER A 82 29.37 7.07 16.87
CA SER A 82 28.48 7.78 15.96
C SER A 82 27.03 7.25 15.98
N ARG A 83 26.75 6.10 16.59
CA ARG A 83 25.43 5.44 16.59
C ARG A 83 24.50 5.91 17.65
N SER A 84 25.00 6.58 18.68
CA SER A 84 24.17 7.26 19.65
C SER A 84 23.31 8.39 19.06
N GLN A 85 23.64 8.90 17.87
CA GLN A 85 22.89 9.98 17.24
C GLN A 85 21.52 9.52 16.70
N PRO A 86 21.39 8.46 15.87
CA PRO A 86 20.09 7.94 15.45
C PRO A 86 19.23 7.49 16.64
N GLU A 87 19.82 6.80 17.62
CA GLU A 87 19.16 6.42 18.88
C GLU A 87 18.58 7.65 19.59
N THR A 88 19.42 8.69 19.75
CA THR A 88 19.03 9.93 20.42
C THR A 88 17.90 10.63 19.67
N ILE A 89 17.97 10.72 18.33
CA ILE A 89 16.96 11.40 17.53
C ILE A 89 15.59 10.73 17.74
N LEU A 90 15.50 9.42 17.59
CA LEU A 90 14.25 8.69 17.72
C LEU A 90 13.73 8.68 19.16
N ALA A 91 14.61 8.56 20.16
CA ALA A 91 14.21 8.57 21.57
C ALA A 91 13.69 9.94 22.06
N ASN A 92 13.98 11.04 21.36
CA ASN A 92 13.44 12.37 21.68
C ASN A 92 12.08 12.65 21.03
N LEU A 93 11.50 11.68 20.31
CA LEU A 93 10.11 11.76 19.83
C LEU A 93 9.14 11.44 20.96
N PRO A 94 8.01 12.15 21.10
CA PRO A 94 7.13 12.08 22.26
C PRO A 94 6.44 10.74 22.50
N TYR A 95 6.45 9.87 21.51
CA TYR A 95 5.84 8.54 21.49
C TYR A 95 6.88 7.40 21.47
N VAL A 96 8.15 7.70 21.75
CA VAL A 96 9.24 6.73 21.84
C VAL A 96 9.86 6.78 23.24
N GLU A 97 9.86 5.66 23.92
CA GLU A 97 10.50 5.52 25.24
C GLU A 97 11.73 4.62 25.15
N TRP A 98 12.67 4.79 26.07
CA TRP A 98 13.83 3.94 26.16
C TRP A 98 13.79 3.03 27.39
N LEU A 99 14.35 1.82 27.26
CA LEU A 99 14.44 0.84 28.33
C LEU A 99 15.79 0.11 28.27
N ALA A 100 16.14 -0.59 29.34
CA ALA A 100 17.35 -1.41 29.41
C ALA A 100 16.95 -2.89 29.47
N ILE A 101 17.34 -3.68 28.47
CA ILE A 101 17.16 -5.13 28.42
C ILE A 101 18.55 -5.77 28.54
N GLN A 102 18.77 -6.61 29.56
CA GLN A 102 20.06 -7.23 29.84
C GLN A 102 21.24 -6.22 29.90
N GLY A 103 20.99 -5.04 30.44
CA GLY A 103 21.99 -3.97 30.51
C GLY A 103 22.28 -3.23 29.21
N LYS A 104 21.61 -3.57 28.11
CA LYS A 104 21.71 -2.89 26.81
C LYS A 104 20.51 -1.96 26.61
N LYS A 105 20.77 -0.80 25.99
CA LYS A 105 19.72 0.18 25.71
C LYS A 105 18.91 -0.22 24.50
N HIS A 106 17.61 -0.07 24.64
CA HIS A 106 16.62 -0.28 23.59
C HIS A 106 15.70 0.93 23.53
N ILE A 107 15.09 1.16 22.39
CA ILE A 107 14.00 2.14 22.21
C ILE A 107 12.75 1.41 21.71
N ALA A 108 11.59 1.87 22.17
CA ALA A 108 10.29 1.27 21.87
C ALA A 108 9.27 2.33 21.48
N TYR A 109 8.43 2.01 20.50
CA TYR A 109 7.30 2.85 20.11
C TYR A 109 6.09 2.55 21.00
N ILE A 110 5.54 3.58 21.67
CA ILE A 110 4.47 3.42 22.65
C ILE A 110 3.07 3.63 22.06
N GLY A 111 2.97 4.30 20.91
CA GLY A 111 1.68 4.55 20.24
C GLY A 111 1.00 5.88 20.59
N GLU A 112 1.26 6.43 21.76
CA GLU A 112 0.73 7.71 22.23
C GLU A 112 1.86 8.63 22.72
N ASN A 113 1.59 9.93 22.81
CA ASN A 113 2.58 10.88 23.31
C ASN A 113 2.69 10.76 24.83
N THR A 114 3.83 10.31 25.33
CA THR A 114 4.10 10.05 26.74
C THR A 114 4.98 11.12 27.38
N HIS A 115 5.65 11.97 26.58
CA HIS A 115 6.51 13.06 27.04
C HIS A 115 6.59 14.19 25.99
N PRO A 116 7.06 15.40 26.37
CA PRO A 116 7.21 16.50 25.41
C PRO A 116 8.25 16.20 24.31
N MET A 117 8.02 16.74 23.10
CA MET A 117 8.97 16.70 21.99
C MET A 117 10.35 17.23 22.41
N GLY A 118 11.42 16.55 22.02
CA GLY A 118 12.81 16.92 22.35
C GLY A 118 13.24 16.55 23.77
N THR A 119 12.47 15.74 24.50
CA THR A 119 12.84 15.21 25.82
C THR A 119 12.97 13.69 25.78
N LEU A 120 13.56 13.10 26.82
CA LEU A 120 13.72 11.66 26.97
C LEU A 120 12.81 11.14 28.08
N LYS A 121 12.17 10.00 27.85
CA LYS A 121 11.46 9.27 28.90
C LYS A 121 11.98 7.84 28.98
N LYS A 122 12.37 7.44 30.20
CA LYS A 122 12.64 6.04 30.50
C LYS A 122 11.32 5.35 30.76
N MET A 123 11.11 4.19 30.16
CA MET A 123 9.98 3.31 30.44
C MET A 123 10.00 2.92 31.93
N ASP A 124 8.84 2.85 32.55
CA ASP A 124 8.73 2.36 33.92
C ASP A 124 9.14 0.89 34.03
N ASP A 125 9.55 0.47 35.21
CA ASP A 125 10.18 -0.83 35.39
C ASP A 125 9.18 -2.00 35.16
N GLU A 126 7.88 -1.81 35.44
CA GLU A 126 6.83 -2.82 35.23
C GLU A 126 6.60 -3.05 33.72
N THR A 127 6.38 -1.98 32.97
CA THR A 127 6.25 -2.03 31.50
C THR A 127 7.54 -2.53 30.83
N ALA A 128 8.71 -2.12 31.33
CA ALA A 128 9.99 -2.58 30.80
C ALA A 128 10.20 -4.09 30.98
N GLU A 129 9.73 -4.69 32.09
CA GLU A 129 9.74 -6.13 32.31
C GLU A 129 8.80 -6.86 31.33
N GLU A 130 7.64 -6.30 31.02
CA GLU A 130 6.74 -6.84 30.00
C GLU A 130 7.40 -6.84 28.61
N TYR A 131 8.03 -5.72 28.22
CA TYR A 131 8.76 -5.63 26.95
C TYR A 131 9.95 -6.58 26.90
N GLU A 132 10.69 -6.76 28.01
CA GLU A 132 11.77 -7.75 28.10
C GLU A 132 11.22 -9.19 27.98
N GLN A 133 10.07 -9.50 28.56
CA GLN A 133 9.41 -10.79 28.40
C GLN A 133 8.94 -10.99 26.96
N MET A 134 8.35 -9.98 26.32
CA MET A 134 7.97 -10.04 24.89
C MET A 134 9.19 -10.25 23.98
N MET A 135 10.34 -9.66 24.34
CA MET A 135 11.59 -9.85 23.58
C MET A 135 12.25 -11.22 23.83
N ARG A 136 12.01 -11.82 25.00
CA ARG A 136 12.48 -13.17 25.39
C ARG A 136 11.48 -14.26 25.03
N ALA A 137 10.20 -13.92 24.85
CA ALA A 137 9.21 -14.88 24.45
C ALA A 137 9.74 -15.62 23.22
N PRO A 138 9.75 -16.96 23.23
CA PRO A 138 10.01 -17.68 22.00
C PRO A 138 9.06 -17.07 20.98
N ARG A 139 9.60 -16.67 19.82
CA ARG A 139 8.76 -16.22 18.70
C ARG A 139 7.63 -17.24 18.63
N PRO A 140 6.36 -16.81 18.53
CA PRO A 140 5.26 -17.76 18.42
C PRO A 140 5.70 -18.83 17.41
N ARG A 141 5.52 -20.12 17.75
CA ARG A 141 5.77 -21.26 16.86
C ARG A 141 5.45 -20.78 15.46
N ASN A 142 6.41 -20.91 14.55
CA ASN A 142 6.21 -20.42 13.19
C ASN A 142 4.75 -20.70 12.80
N PRO A 143 3.88 -19.67 12.71
CA PRO A 143 2.44 -19.88 12.48
C PRO A 143 2.16 -20.55 11.14
N LEU A 144 3.21 -20.79 10.36
CA LEU A 144 3.20 -21.28 9.01
C LEU A 144 3.38 -22.81 8.94
N LEU A 145 3.73 -23.49 10.05
CA LEU A 145 3.86 -24.95 10.06
C LEU A 145 2.61 -25.70 9.53
N PRO A 146 1.37 -25.28 9.85
CA PRO A 146 0.17 -25.91 9.29
C PRO A 146 -0.02 -25.69 7.79
N LEU A 147 0.72 -24.76 7.18
CA LEU A 147 0.59 -24.38 5.77
C LEU A 147 1.71 -24.93 4.88
N LEU A 148 2.54 -25.84 5.40
CA LEU A 148 3.54 -26.54 4.61
C LEU A 148 2.86 -27.47 3.59
N ASP A 149 3.51 -27.66 2.43
CA ASP A 149 3.09 -28.66 1.44
C ASP A 149 3.05 -30.05 2.09
N GLU A 150 2.17 -30.92 1.61
CA GLU A 150 2.05 -32.32 2.12
C GLU A 150 3.40 -33.05 2.07
N GLU A 151 4.20 -32.80 1.03
CA GLU A 151 5.56 -33.37 0.91
C GLU A 151 6.51 -32.84 1.99
N ALA A 152 6.38 -31.55 2.38
CA ALA A 152 7.18 -30.95 3.44
C ALA A 152 6.87 -31.53 4.84
N SER A 153 5.70 -32.11 5.03
CA SER A 153 5.33 -32.76 6.30
C SER A 153 6.18 -33.99 6.63
N VAL A 154 6.91 -34.53 5.66
CA VAL A 154 7.83 -35.67 5.81
C VAL A 154 9.24 -35.19 6.18
N ASP A 155 9.55 -33.91 6.05
CA ASP A 155 10.83 -33.34 6.38
C ASP A 155 11.01 -33.09 7.89
N LEU A 156 12.27 -32.82 8.28
CA LEU A 156 12.59 -32.42 9.65
C LEU A 156 11.92 -31.09 9.99
N THR A 157 11.39 -31.01 11.21
CA THR A 157 10.86 -29.77 11.74
C THR A 157 11.96 -28.73 11.96
N ARG A 158 11.55 -27.47 12.14
CA ARG A 158 12.48 -26.37 12.46
C ARG A 158 13.29 -26.65 13.73
N GLU A 159 12.65 -27.18 14.76
CA GLU A 159 13.29 -27.55 16.03
C GLU A 159 14.28 -28.69 15.86
N GLU A 160 13.93 -29.72 15.10
CA GLU A 160 14.82 -30.83 14.79
C GLU A 160 16.04 -30.36 14.00
N LEU A 161 15.88 -29.51 12.98
CA LEU A 161 16.98 -28.93 12.24
C LEU A 161 17.89 -28.05 13.12
N MET A 162 17.30 -27.24 14.01
CA MET A 162 18.08 -26.42 14.95
C MET A 162 18.92 -27.26 15.93
N ALA A 163 18.48 -28.46 16.27
CA ALA A 163 19.18 -29.37 17.18
C ALA A 163 20.36 -30.13 16.54
N LEU A 164 20.45 -30.14 15.20
CA LEU A 164 21.52 -30.83 14.49
C LEU A 164 22.89 -30.17 14.67
N GLU A 165 23.96 -30.97 14.57
CA GLU A 165 25.34 -30.46 14.49
C GLU A 165 25.53 -29.60 13.22
N ASN A 166 26.55 -28.72 13.24
CA ASN A 166 26.76 -27.73 12.17
C ASN A 166 26.71 -28.29 10.75
N LYS A 167 27.37 -29.44 10.54
CA LYS A 167 27.44 -30.07 9.22
C LYS A 167 26.10 -30.67 8.84
N GLU A 168 25.52 -31.45 9.74
CA GLU A 168 24.22 -32.09 9.54
C GLU A 168 23.12 -31.08 9.32
N PHE A 169 23.11 -29.99 10.09
CA PHE A 169 22.17 -28.86 9.93
C PHE A 169 22.12 -28.34 8.50
N ILE A 170 23.28 -27.92 7.96
CA ILE A 170 23.26 -27.29 6.65
C ILE A 170 23.01 -28.29 5.51
N PHE A 171 23.58 -29.51 5.59
CA PHE A 171 23.35 -30.51 4.55
C PHE A 171 21.91 -31.01 4.54
N ALA A 172 21.28 -31.23 5.71
CA ALA A 172 19.85 -31.57 5.79
C ALA A 172 18.96 -30.43 5.24
N SER A 173 19.27 -29.18 5.56
CA SER A 173 18.53 -28.03 5.03
C SER A 173 18.65 -27.91 3.51
N LEU A 174 19.85 -28.11 2.94
CA LEU A 174 20.05 -28.10 1.49
C LEU A 174 19.37 -29.31 0.81
N ASP A 175 19.33 -30.45 1.47
CA ASP A 175 18.61 -31.64 0.98
C ASP A 175 17.10 -31.40 0.90
N ILE A 176 16.50 -30.74 1.90
CA ILE A 176 15.12 -30.28 1.86
C ILE A 176 14.92 -29.34 0.66
N MET A 177 15.80 -28.33 0.48
CA MET A 177 15.72 -27.43 -0.68
C MET A 177 15.78 -28.19 -2.01
N SER A 178 16.60 -29.24 -2.10
CA SER A 178 16.73 -30.05 -3.32
C SER A 178 15.45 -30.84 -3.60
N ARG A 179 14.91 -31.53 -2.60
CA ARG A 179 13.67 -32.32 -2.74
C ARG A 179 12.46 -31.47 -3.13
N HIS A 180 12.38 -30.25 -2.64
CA HIS A 180 11.30 -29.30 -2.96
C HIS A 180 11.61 -28.37 -4.15
N HIS A 181 12.63 -28.70 -4.94
CA HIS A 181 13.01 -27.93 -6.16
C HIS A 181 13.22 -26.43 -5.91
N LEU A 182 13.75 -26.08 -4.72
CA LEU A 182 13.95 -24.68 -4.32
C LEU A 182 15.24 -24.05 -4.85
N PHE A 183 16.13 -24.80 -5.52
CA PHE A 183 17.28 -24.23 -6.22
C PHE A 183 16.85 -23.70 -7.58
N ASN A 184 16.75 -22.38 -7.68
CA ASN A 184 16.28 -21.69 -8.87
C ASN A 184 17.07 -20.39 -9.09
N GLY A 185 16.73 -19.63 -10.14
CA GLY A 185 17.41 -18.37 -10.49
C GLY A 185 17.31 -17.27 -9.45
N PHE A 186 16.49 -17.45 -8.40
CA PHE A 186 16.39 -16.52 -7.26
C PHE A 186 17.19 -17.00 -6.05
N THR A 187 16.99 -18.23 -5.61
CA THR A 187 17.58 -18.76 -4.37
C THR A 187 19.06 -19.06 -4.50
N LEU A 188 19.51 -19.60 -5.64
CA LEU A 188 20.88 -19.98 -5.85
C LEU A 188 21.86 -18.79 -5.83
N PRO A 189 21.60 -17.67 -6.52
CA PRO A 189 22.43 -16.47 -6.41
C PRO A 189 22.53 -15.89 -5.00
N ILE A 190 21.45 -16.01 -4.18
CA ILE A 190 21.47 -15.62 -2.77
C ILE A 190 22.47 -16.46 -1.99
N LEU A 191 22.43 -17.79 -2.17
CA LEU A 191 23.29 -18.72 -1.44
C LEU A 191 24.76 -18.64 -1.87
N GLU A 192 25.04 -18.22 -3.10
CA GLU A 192 26.40 -18.00 -3.62
C GLU A 192 26.99 -16.64 -3.20
N SER A 193 26.14 -15.65 -2.91
CA SER A 193 26.56 -14.29 -2.59
C SER A 193 26.89 -14.10 -1.11
N ARG A 194 28.13 -13.66 -0.82
CA ARG A 194 28.52 -13.25 0.54
C ARG A 194 27.64 -12.12 1.08
N GLU A 195 27.38 -11.13 0.25
CA GLU A 195 26.60 -9.94 0.61
C GLU A 195 25.17 -10.31 0.97
N GLN A 196 24.50 -11.10 0.13
CA GLN A 196 23.13 -11.54 0.35
C GLN A 196 23.01 -12.48 1.56
N CYS A 197 23.94 -13.44 1.73
CA CYS A 197 23.97 -14.32 2.90
C CYS A 197 24.19 -13.53 4.21
N ASN A 198 25.00 -12.48 4.18
CA ASN A 198 25.20 -11.63 5.36
C ASN A 198 23.97 -10.77 5.65
N LEU A 199 23.33 -10.23 4.62
CA LEU A 199 22.13 -9.39 4.73
C LEU A 199 20.94 -10.18 5.28
N LEU A 200 20.66 -11.33 4.68
CA LEU A 200 19.45 -12.12 4.99
C LEU A 200 19.64 -13.01 6.23
N PHE A 201 20.79 -13.66 6.35
CA PHE A 201 21.04 -14.69 7.37
C PHE A 201 22.09 -14.29 8.41
N ARG A 202 22.68 -13.08 8.31
CA ARG A 202 23.83 -12.69 9.14
C ARG A 202 24.99 -13.69 9.05
N HIS A 203 25.03 -14.45 7.97
CA HIS A 203 26.05 -15.44 7.69
C HIS A 203 27.26 -14.78 7.01
N ASN A 204 28.35 -14.63 7.75
CA ASN A 204 29.55 -13.97 7.26
C ASN A 204 30.65 -15.00 6.98
N ASN A 205 30.82 -15.35 5.71
CA ASN A 205 31.91 -16.20 5.22
C ASN A 205 32.73 -15.47 4.14
N ILE A 206 33.72 -16.09 3.57
CA ILE A 206 34.59 -15.54 2.50
C ILE A 206 33.75 -15.32 1.23
N HIS A 207 32.91 -16.32 0.89
CA HIS A 207 31.87 -16.26 -0.12
C HIS A 207 30.50 -16.52 0.52
N GLY A 208 29.47 -16.91 -0.25
CA GLY A 208 28.17 -17.30 0.27
C GLY A 208 28.18 -18.63 1.06
N ILE A 209 26.99 -19.15 1.28
CA ILE A 209 26.78 -20.49 1.86
C ILE A 209 27.25 -21.55 0.90
N LEU A 210 27.03 -21.36 -0.40
CA LEU A 210 27.48 -22.22 -1.48
C LEU A 210 28.62 -21.55 -2.25
N PHE A 211 29.64 -22.32 -2.60
CA PHE A 211 30.76 -21.89 -3.42
C PHE A 211 31.05 -22.87 -4.53
N LYS A 212 30.83 -22.46 -5.77
CA LYS A 212 31.17 -23.23 -6.97
C LYS A 212 32.60 -22.93 -7.40
N ARG A 213 33.44 -23.97 -7.52
CA ARG A 213 34.81 -23.80 -8.01
C ARG A 213 34.79 -23.42 -9.49
N PRO A 214 35.34 -22.26 -9.90
CA PRO A 214 35.43 -21.87 -11.29
C PRO A 214 36.25 -22.87 -12.12
N GLN A 215 35.83 -23.08 -13.38
CA GLN A 215 36.60 -23.92 -14.31
C GLN A 215 38.00 -23.35 -14.52
N GLY A 216 39.02 -24.24 -14.41
CA GLY A 216 40.41 -23.84 -14.57
C GLY A 216 41.10 -23.34 -13.32
N MET A 217 40.42 -23.14 -12.20
CA MET A 217 41.02 -22.77 -10.92
C MET A 217 41.89 -23.92 -10.39
N ASN A 218 43.19 -23.68 -10.16
CA ASN A 218 44.10 -24.68 -9.60
C ASN A 218 43.89 -24.84 -8.08
N ASP A 219 44.58 -25.83 -7.46
CA ASP A 219 44.39 -26.15 -6.04
C ASP A 219 44.96 -25.08 -5.10
N GLU A 220 45.97 -24.32 -5.52
CA GLU A 220 46.54 -23.22 -4.73
C GLU A 220 45.58 -22.01 -4.72
N GLU A 221 45.07 -21.64 -5.87
CA GLU A 221 44.02 -20.61 -6.02
C GLU A 221 42.76 -20.99 -5.25
N PHE A 222 42.34 -22.26 -5.31
CA PHE A 222 41.20 -22.76 -4.56
C PHE A 222 41.42 -22.65 -3.04
N ARG A 223 42.61 -23.04 -2.54
CA ARG A 223 42.94 -22.87 -1.11
C ARG A 223 42.93 -21.41 -0.70
N ALA A 224 43.52 -20.54 -1.51
CA ALA A 224 43.54 -19.10 -1.25
C ALA A 224 42.11 -18.52 -1.21
N ALA A 225 41.20 -19.00 -2.08
CA ALA A 225 39.81 -18.56 -2.14
C ALA A 225 38.94 -19.09 -0.99
N THR A 226 39.28 -20.21 -0.36
CA THR A 226 38.44 -20.90 0.63
C THR A 226 38.96 -20.94 2.05
N GLN A 227 40.20 -20.46 2.29
CA GLN A 227 40.81 -20.40 3.60
C GLN A 227 40.86 -18.98 4.18
N ASP A 228 40.80 -18.89 5.51
CA ASP A 228 41.01 -17.62 6.20
C ASP A 228 42.51 -17.25 6.28
N GLU A 229 42.81 -16.06 6.81
CA GLU A 229 44.19 -15.57 7.01
C GLU A 229 45.06 -16.51 7.86
N ALA A 230 44.48 -17.38 8.66
CA ALA A 230 45.13 -18.39 9.46
C ALA A 230 45.25 -19.76 8.75
N GLY A 231 44.88 -19.86 7.47
CA GLY A 231 44.96 -21.06 6.65
C GLY A 231 43.86 -22.11 6.96
N ARG A 232 42.82 -21.74 7.71
CA ARG A 232 41.74 -22.67 8.09
C ARG A 232 40.67 -22.64 7.01
N SER A 233 40.26 -23.83 6.50
CA SER A 233 39.15 -23.94 5.55
C SER A 233 37.85 -23.42 6.16
N ARG A 234 37.15 -22.64 5.39
CA ARG A 234 35.82 -22.10 5.70
C ARG A 234 34.69 -22.87 5.04
N TYR A 235 35.03 -23.97 4.35
CA TYR A 235 34.10 -24.84 3.66
C TYR A 235 34.35 -26.30 4.04
N TYR A 236 33.31 -27.12 4.02
CA TYR A 236 33.45 -28.58 4.18
C TYR A 236 34.15 -29.18 2.95
N THR A 237 34.84 -30.28 3.13
CA THR A 237 35.46 -31.07 2.04
C THR A 237 34.41 -31.82 1.21
N GLU A 238 33.30 -32.17 1.86
CA GLU A 238 32.16 -32.79 1.21
C GLU A 238 31.42 -31.76 0.36
N ARG A 239 30.97 -32.18 -0.81
CA ARG A 239 30.28 -31.33 -1.78
C ARG A 239 28.79 -31.61 -1.76
N PHE A 240 28.03 -30.64 -2.24
CA PHE A 240 26.60 -30.76 -2.46
C PHE A 240 26.31 -30.58 -3.95
N SER A 241 25.58 -31.54 -4.56
CA SER A 241 25.28 -31.52 -5.98
C SER A 241 23.93 -30.82 -6.23
N ILE A 242 23.93 -29.86 -7.15
CA ILE A 242 22.72 -29.17 -7.62
C ILE A 242 22.71 -29.29 -9.15
N ALA A 243 21.78 -30.04 -9.70
CA ALA A 243 21.76 -30.43 -11.11
C ALA A 243 23.11 -31.07 -11.55
N GLU A 244 23.82 -30.47 -12.50
CA GLU A 244 25.13 -30.95 -12.98
C GLU A 244 26.31 -30.32 -12.26
N ASP A 245 26.07 -29.43 -11.31
CA ASP A 245 27.11 -28.63 -10.64
C ASP A 245 27.41 -29.13 -9.22
N GLU A 246 28.67 -29.03 -8.82
CA GLU A 246 29.19 -29.40 -7.50
C GLU A 246 29.54 -28.15 -6.69
N TYR A 247 29.02 -28.05 -5.46
CA TYR A 247 29.23 -26.92 -4.57
C TYR A 247 29.94 -27.31 -3.29
N TYR A 248 30.86 -26.46 -2.85
CA TYR A 248 31.41 -26.51 -1.49
C TYR A 248 30.46 -25.76 -0.55
N VAL A 249 30.17 -26.37 0.61
CA VAL A 249 29.21 -25.85 1.58
C VAL A 249 29.94 -25.18 2.74
N SER A 250 29.47 -24.02 3.15
CA SER A 250 30.05 -23.26 4.26
C SER A 250 30.04 -24.03 5.58
N SER A 251 31.18 -24.01 6.29
CA SER A 251 31.35 -24.60 7.64
C SER A 251 31.10 -23.59 8.79
N GLN A 252 30.61 -22.38 8.48
CA GLN A 252 30.52 -21.28 9.44
C GLN A 252 29.19 -21.21 10.20
N TRP A 253 28.66 -22.37 10.59
CA TRP A 253 27.36 -22.54 11.29
C TRP A 253 27.54 -22.84 12.78
N ARG A 254 28.29 -22.00 13.51
CA ARG A 254 28.55 -22.25 14.94
C ARG A 254 27.29 -22.10 15.79
N PRO A 255 27.14 -22.92 16.87
CA PRO A 255 26.00 -22.85 17.79
C PRO A 255 25.88 -21.52 18.53
N ASP A 256 27.00 -20.81 18.75
CA ASP A 256 27.05 -19.48 19.35
C ASP A 256 26.50 -18.37 18.41
N ARG A 257 26.08 -18.73 17.20
CA ARG A 257 25.41 -17.89 16.22
C ARG A 257 23.99 -18.39 15.91
N GLU A 258 23.22 -18.64 16.93
CA GLU A 258 21.81 -19.05 16.81
C GLU A 258 21.00 -18.14 15.86
N ASP A 259 21.30 -16.85 15.84
CA ASP A 259 20.68 -15.88 14.94
C ASP A 259 20.84 -16.23 13.45
N ALA A 260 21.98 -16.76 13.02
CA ALA A 260 22.22 -17.08 11.60
C ALA A 260 21.45 -18.33 11.17
N ARG A 261 21.43 -19.37 12.01
CA ARG A 261 20.65 -20.58 11.74
C ARG A 261 19.15 -20.30 11.74
N GLY A 262 18.69 -19.54 12.76
CA GLY A 262 17.29 -19.16 12.88
C GLY A 262 16.81 -18.39 11.65
N ALA A 263 17.56 -17.37 11.22
CA ALA A 263 17.20 -16.57 10.04
C ALA A 263 17.22 -17.40 8.73
N PHE A 264 18.17 -18.32 8.59
CA PHE A 264 18.22 -19.24 7.44
C PHE A 264 17.03 -20.19 7.41
N LEU A 265 16.67 -20.77 8.56
CA LEU A 265 15.49 -21.65 8.65
C LEU A 265 14.18 -20.89 8.44
N ASP A 266 14.05 -19.67 8.99
CA ASP A 266 12.86 -18.85 8.77
C ASP A 266 12.68 -18.61 7.26
N TRP A 267 13.76 -18.31 6.54
CA TRP A 267 13.73 -18.18 5.08
C TRP A 267 13.41 -19.50 4.36
N LEU A 268 14.05 -20.60 4.75
CA LEU A 268 13.79 -21.92 4.16
C LEU A 268 12.33 -22.35 4.33
N PHE A 269 11.79 -22.21 5.54
CA PHE A 269 10.40 -22.57 5.81
C PHE A 269 9.41 -21.64 5.10
N GLU A 270 9.73 -20.37 4.92
CA GLU A 270 8.94 -19.46 4.09
C GLU A 270 8.88 -19.94 2.62
N LEU A 271 9.99 -20.44 2.07
CA LEU A 271 10.02 -21.01 0.72
C LEU A 271 9.18 -22.30 0.59
N LEU A 272 9.07 -23.06 1.66
CA LEU A 272 8.27 -24.31 1.70
C LEU A 272 6.76 -24.07 1.79
N LEU A 273 6.32 -22.84 2.14
CA LEU A 273 4.90 -22.57 2.32
C LEU A 273 4.10 -22.79 1.06
N THR A 274 2.93 -23.41 1.22
CA THR A 274 1.95 -23.60 0.16
C THR A 274 1.39 -22.26 -0.30
N ILE A 275 1.26 -22.05 -1.61
CA ILE A 275 0.49 -20.95 -2.17
C ILE A 275 -0.99 -21.32 -2.07
N ARG A 276 -1.75 -20.56 -1.29
CA ARG A 276 -3.18 -20.79 -1.06
C ARG A 276 -4.00 -19.75 -1.80
N PHE A 277 -4.96 -20.22 -2.59
CA PHE A 277 -5.95 -19.38 -3.25
C PHE A 277 -7.27 -19.32 -2.48
N GLU A 278 -7.50 -20.31 -1.64
CA GLU A 278 -8.65 -20.41 -0.74
C GLU A 278 -8.12 -20.34 0.69
N THR A 279 -8.26 -19.18 1.28
CA THR A 279 -7.75 -18.87 2.63
C THR A 279 -8.83 -19.07 3.69
N GLY A 280 -10.09 -19.14 3.28
CA GLY A 280 -11.26 -19.19 4.16
C GLY A 280 -11.61 -17.81 4.75
N LEU A 281 -11.15 -16.71 4.13
CA LEU A 281 -11.50 -15.37 4.57
C LEU A 281 -12.99 -15.09 4.36
N GLU A 282 -13.74 -14.97 5.43
CA GLU A 282 -15.13 -14.54 5.39
C GLU A 282 -15.23 -13.02 5.22
N SER A 283 -16.17 -12.55 4.41
CA SER A 283 -16.44 -11.14 4.22
C SER A 283 -17.92 -10.91 3.89
N VAL A 284 -18.46 -9.82 4.40
CA VAL A 284 -19.81 -9.34 4.04
C VAL A 284 -19.81 -8.61 2.69
N PHE A 285 -18.63 -8.30 2.17
CA PHE A 285 -18.50 -7.60 0.90
C PHE A 285 -18.21 -8.58 -0.24
N GLU A 286 -18.79 -8.27 -1.40
CA GLU A 286 -18.49 -8.96 -2.64
C GLU A 286 -17.03 -8.79 -3.06
N ARG A 287 -16.43 -9.83 -3.62
CA ARG A 287 -15.04 -9.82 -4.07
C ARG A 287 -14.82 -8.90 -5.26
N ASN A 288 -15.70 -8.97 -6.25
CA ASN A 288 -15.67 -8.13 -7.45
C ASN A 288 -16.90 -7.23 -7.46
N ARG A 289 -16.74 -5.91 -7.33
CA ARG A 289 -17.83 -4.97 -7.16
C ARG A 289 -17.64 -3.72 -8.01
N ILE A 290 -18.69 -3.29 -8.71
CA ILE A 290 -18.72 -2.01 -9.43
C ILE A 290 -19.84 -1.15 -8.85
N VAL A 291 -19.47 -0.02 -8.28
CA VAL A 291 -20.42 1.00 -7.83
C VAL A 291 -20.62 2.03 -8.94
N PHE A 292 -21.86 2.20 -9.38
CA PHE A 292 -22.20 3.09 -10.50
C PHE A 292 -23.38 4.01 -10.16
N GLY A 293 -23.56 5.06 -10.94
CA GLY A 293 -24.62 6.05 -10.77
C GLY A 293 -24.25 7.39 -11.41
N ALA A 294 -25.12 8.36 -11.29
CA ALA A 294 -24.94 9.70 -11.83
C ALA A 294 -23.73 10.44 -11.22
N PRO A 295 -23.20 11.49 -11.87
CA PRO A 295 -22.12 12.29 -11.30
C PRO A 295 -22.53 12.97 -10.00
N GLY A 296 -21.69 12.85 -8.97
CA GLY A 296 -21.94 13.47 -7.66
C GLY A 296 -22.86 12.69 -6.72
N THR A 297 -23.18 11.41 -6.98
CA THR A 297 -23.95 10.54 -6.05
C THR A 297 -23.14 10.02 -4.86
N GLY A 298 -21.83 10.26 -4.83
CA GLY A 298 -21.00 9.85 -3.70
C GLY A 298 -20.27 8.51 -3.89
N LYS A 299 -20.26 7.90 -5.08
CA LYS A 299 -19.64 6.59 -5.40
C LYS A 299 -18.27 6.35 -4.75
N SER A 300 -17.32 7.26 -5.02
CA SER A 300 -15.96 7.12 -4.46
C SER A 300 -15.92 7.29 -2.94
N HIS A 301 -16.85 8.03 -2.36
CA HIS A 301 -16.97 8.19 -0.91
C HIS A 301 -17.50 6.90 -0.28
N THR A 302 -18.53 6.31 -0.84
CA THR A 302 -19.10 5.01 -0.40
C THR A 302 -18.02 3.93 -0.45
N LEU A 303 -17.34 3.76 -1.59
CA LEU A 303 -16.27 2.77 -1.71
C LEU A 303 -15.11 3.02 -0.74
N LYS A 304 -14.80 4.28 -0.43
CA LYS A 304 -13.76 4.60 0.56
C LYS A 304 -14.21 4.22 1.98
N ALA A 305 -15.47 4.44 2.34
CA ALA A 305 -16.03 4.03 3.62
C ALA A 305 -16.02 2.51 3.77
N ASP A 306 -16.46 1.79 2.72
CA ASP A 306 -16.45 0.33 2.69
C ASP A 306 -15.03 -0.24 2.72
N CYS A 307 -14.07 0.39 2.01
CA CYS A 307 -12.65 0.04 2.09
C CYS A 307 -12.13 0.17 3.53
N THR A 308 -12.49 1.26 4.21
CA THR A 308 -12.11 1.46 5.61
C THR A 308 -12.73 0.37 6.51
N THR A 309 -13.97 0.00 6.26
CA THR A 309 -14.66 -1.09 7.00
C THR A 309 -14.02 -2.44 6.73
N LEU A 310 -13.74 -2.78 5.46
CA LEU A 310 -13.08 -4.05 5.06
C LEU A 310 -11.72 -4.22 5.74
N LEU A 311 -10.95 -3.14 5.83
CA LEU A 311 -9.58 -3.17 6.35
C LEU A 311 -9.48 -2.85 7.85
N SER A 312 -10.60 -2.49 8.50
CA SER A 312 -10.60 -2.14 9.93
C SER A 312 -10.16 -3.30 10.81
N GLY A 313 -9.18 -3.05 11.68
CA GLY A 313 -8.65 -4.08 12.58
C GLY A 313 -7.79 -5.15 11.88
N THR A 314 -7.40 -4.93 10.63
CA THR A 314 -6.58 -5.85 9.85
C THR A 314 -5.23 -5.23 9.49
N SER A 315 -4.26 -6.05 9.07
CA SER A 315 -3.01 -5.61 8.42
C SER A 315 -3.11 -5.62 6.89
N GLY A 316 -4.32 -5.76 6.36
CA GLY A 316 -4.59 -5.74 4.93
C GLY A 316 -4.24 -4.39 4.29
N THR A 317 -4.01 -4.41 3.00
CA THR A 317 -3.63 -3.22 2.23
C THR A 317 -4.56 -2.95 1.08
N PHE A 318 -4.58 -1.70 0.61
CA PHE A 318 -5.28 -1.39 -0.64
C PHE A 318 -4.39 -0.57 -1.57
N GLU A 319 -4.64 -0.72 -2.85
CA GLU A 319 -4.05 0.11 -3.89
C GLU A 319 -5.15 0.74 -4.74
N ARG A 320 -5.03 2.04 -5.03
CA ARG A 320 -6.01 2.80 -5.80
C ARG A 320 -5.41 3.24 -7.12
N VAL A 321 -6.12 2.97 -8.21
CA VAL A 321 -5.74 3.36 -9.56
C VAL A 321 -6.90 4.05 -10.27
N THR A 322 -6.59 4.93 -11.21
CA THR A 322 -7.61 5.58 -12.06
C THR A 322 -7.37 5.17 -13.51
N PHE A 323 -8.39 4.62 -14.15
CA PHE A 323 -8.31 4.29 -15.56
C PHE A 323 -8.47 5.54 -16.42
N HIS A 324 -7.77 5.56 -17.54
CA HIS A 324 -7.82 6.60 -18.57
C HIS A 324 -7.74 5.95 -19.97
N PRO A 325 -8.08 6.65 -21.06
CA PRO A 325 -8.21 6.03 -22.38
C PRO A 325 -6.99 5.25 -22.88
N GLU A 326 -5.79 5.64 -22.44
CA GLU A 326 -4.52 5.01 -22.83
C GLU A 326 -3.97 4.04 -21.77
N TYR A 327 -4.78 3.67 -20.78
CA TYR A 327 -4.36 2.71 -19.75
C TYR A 327 -4.22 1.31 -20.36
N THR A 328 -3.11 0.63 -20.10
CA THR A 328 -2.72 -0.61 -20.80
C THR A 328 -2.57 -1.78 -19.84
N TYR A 329 -2.58 -3.01 -20.40
CA TYR A 329 -2.24 -4.25 -19.67
C TYR A 329 -0.87 -4.14 -18.97
N SER A 330 0.14 -3.59 -19.66
CA SER A 330 1.48 -3.40 -19.09
C SER A 330 1.54 -2.47 -17.90
N GLN A 331 0.62 -1.51 -17.81
CA GLN A 331 0.48 -0.65 -16.64
C GLN A 331 -0.29 -1.32 -15.52
N PHE A 332 -1.26 -2.17 -15.87
CA PHE A 332 -2.14 -2.84 -14.92
C PHE A 332 -1.52 -4.09 -14.30
N VAL A 333 -0.99 -4.98 -15.12
CA VAL A 333 -0.36 -6.24 -14.70
C VAL A 333 1.14 -6.06 -14.46
N GLY A 334 1.84 -5.46 -15.41
CA GLY A 334 3.26 -5.21 -15.34
C GLY A 334 3.96 -5.45 -16.68
N SER A 335 5.20 -5.04 -16.76
CA SER A 335 6.07 -5.26 -17.93
C SER A 335 7.54 -5.07 -17.60
N TYR A 336 8.42 -5.61 -18.43
CA TYR A 336 9.84 -5.31 -18.37
C TYR A 336 10.11 -3.85 -18.72
N LYS A 337 10.88 -3.19 -17.86
CA LYS A 337 11.31 -1.80 -18.05
C LYS A 337 12.79 -1.67 -17.73
N PRO A 338 13.51 -0.74 -18.40
CA PRO A 338 14.85 -0.39 -17.96
C PRO A 338 14.79 0.27 -16.58
N VAL A 339 15.52 -0.29 -15.63
CA VAL A 339 15.66 0.20 -14.26
C VAL A 339 17.13 0.45 -13.99
N THR A 340 17.46 1.55 -13.34
CA THR A 340 18.83 1.88 -12.96
C THR A 340 19.09 1.32 -11.56
N ASN A 341 20.13 0.47 -11.41
CA ASN A 341 20.54 -0.02 -10.10
C ASN A 341 21.32 1.06 -9.32
N ALA A 342 21.63 0.77 -8.06
CA ALA A 342 22.38 1.69 -7.17
C ALA A 342 23.78 2.07 -7.71
N GLN A 343 24.33 1.29 -8.64
CA GLN A 343 25.63 1.51 -9.29
C GLN A 343 25.51 2.33 -10.59
N GLY A 344 24.29 2.74 -10.99
CA GLY A 344 24.04 3.49 -12.22
C GLY A 344 23.96 2.63 -13.49
N GLU A 345 23.95 1.30 -13.38
CA GLU A 345 23.82 0.39 -14.51
C GLU A 345 22.34 0.18 -14.87
N ILE A 346 22.04 0.14 -16.17
CA ILE A 346 20.70 -0.14 -16.68
C ILE A 346 20.49 -1.66 -16.73
N ARG A 347 19.46 -2.13 -16.02
CA ARG A 347 18.95 -3.49 -16.11
C ARG A 347 17.52 -3.47 -16.62
N TYR A 348 17.09 -4.58 -17.19
CA TYR A 348 15.69 -4.79 -17.56
C TYR A 348 15.05 -5.67 -16.49
N ASP A 349 14.19 -5.07 -15.67
CA ASP A 349 13.48 -5.78 -14.62
C ASP A 349 11.97 -5.76 -14.87
N PHE A 350 11.27 -6.79 -14.42
CA PHE A 350 9.82 -6.80 -14.43
C PHE A 350 9.30 -5.82 -13.36
N VAL A 351 8.63 -4.76 -13.84
CA VAL A 351 7.99 -3.77 -12.97
C VAL A 351 6.52 -4.14 -12.83
N PRO A 352 6.08 -4.65 -11.66
CA PRO A 352 4.70 -5.08 -11.44
C PRO A 352 3.74 -3.90 -11.51
N GLY A 353 2.59 -4.11 -12.15
CA GLY A 353 1.45 -3.22 -12.08
C GLY A 353 0.65 -3.39 -10.77
N PRO A 354 -0.37 -2.54 -10.54
CA PRO A 354 -1.18 -2.59 -9.33
C PRO A 354 -1.87 -3.94 -9.10
N PHE A 355 -2.34 -4.59 -10.17
CA PHE A 355 -2.94 -5.92 -10.06
C PHE A 355 -1.95 -6.94 -9.47
N MET A 356 -0.74 -7.02 -9.99
CA MET A 356 0.27 -7.97 -9.52
C MET A 356 0.76 -7.64 -8.11
N ARG A 357 0.87 -6.36 -7.74
CA ARG A 357 1.26 -5.98 -6.37
C ARG A 357 0.24 -6.42 -5.34
N VAL A 358 -1.06 -6.18 -5.62
CA VAL A 358 -2.14 -6.59 -4.71
C VAL A 358 -2.27 -8.12 -4.69
N LEU A 359 -2.13 -8.80 -5.83
CA LEU A 359 -2.13 -10.25 -5.91
C LEU A 359 -1.03 -10.86 -5.03
N VAL A 360 0.20 -10.37 -5.15
CA VAL A 360 1.33 -10.85 -4.33
C VAL A 360 1.11 -10.57 -2.84
N ALA A 361 0.58 -9.40 -2.48
CA ALA A 361 0.24 -9.09 -1.09
C ALA A 361 -0.80 -10.07 -0.54
N ALA A 362 -1.85 -10.37 -1.32
CA ALA A 362 -2.88 -11.34 -0.94
C ALA A 362 -2.32 -12.77 -0.80
N LEU A 363 -1.47 -13.20 -1.75
CA LEU A 363 -0.82 -14.52 -1.69
C LEU A 363 0.15 -14.63 -0.51
N LYS A 364 0.92 -13.58 -0.19
CA LYS A 364 1.78 -13.56 1.02
C LYS A 364 0.95 -13.69 2.28
N SER A 365 -0.14 -12.91 2.37
CA SER A 365 -1.07 -12.97 3.50
C SER A 365 -1.77 -14.32 3.62
N GLY A 366 -2.15 -14.93 2.49
CA GLY A 366 -2.79 -16.25 2.44
C GLY A 366 -1.96 -17.39 2.99
N ARG A 367 -0.63 -17.21 3.12
CA ARG A 367 0.29 -18.18 3.74
C ARG A 367 0.31 -18.12 5.27
N THR A 368 -0.37 -17.16 5.87
CA THR A 368 -0.41 -16.96 7.32
C THR A 368 -1.61 -17.67 7.94
N GLU A 369 -1.59 -17.90 9.26
CA GLU A 369 -2.73 -18.44 10.00
C GLU A 369 -3.94 -17.50 10.04
N ALA A 370 -3.68 -16.19 9.86
CA ALA A 370 -4.70 -15.16 9.86
C ALA A 370 -4.64 -14.34 8.55
N PRO A 371 -5.14 -14.90 7.43
CA PRO A 371 -5.16 -14.22 6.15
C PRO A 371 -5.88 -12.87 6.24
N GLN A 372 -5.33 -11.85 5.60
CA GLN A 372 -5.85 -10.49 5.63
C GLN A 372 -6.46 -10.11 4.27
N PRO A 373 -7.47 -9.24 4.23
CA PRO A 373 -8.04 -8.76 2.99
C PRO A 373 -7.11 -7.77 2.28
N HIS A 374 -6.99 -7.88 0.96
CA HIS A 374 -6.24 -6.94 0.13
C HIS A 374 -7.13 -6.43 -1.00
N LEU A 375 -7.16 -5.12 -1.21
CA LEU A 375 -8.10 -4.47 -2.13
C LEU A 375 -7.40 -3.73 -3.26
N LEU A 376 -7.82 -4.02 -4.50
CA LEU A 376 -7.55 -3.19 -5.66
C LEU A 376 -8.78 -2.32 -5.96
N LEU A 377 -8.64 -0.99 -5.82
CA LEU A 377 -9.70 -0.03 -6.09
C LEU A 377 -9.43 0.67 -7.44
N ILE A 378 -10.36 0.50 -8.38
CA ILE A 378 -10.26 1.06 -9.73
C ILE A 378 -11.27 2.20 -9.88
N GLU A 379 -10.80 3.42 -10.04
CA GLU A 379 -11.65 4.56 -10.35
C GLU A 379 -11.87 4.66 -11.86
N GLU A 380 -13.10 5.00 -12.26
CA GLU A 380 -13.47 5.23 -13.65
C GLU A 380 -13.15 4.04 -14.57
N ILE A 381 -13.53 2.83 -14.17
CA ILE A 381 -13.16 1.59 -14.87
C ILE A 381 -13.49 1.61 -16.37
N ASN A 382 -14.59 2.28 -16.76
CA ASN A 382 -15.05 2.37 -18.15
C ASN A 382 -14.37 3.47 -18.97
N ARG A 383 -13.41 4.23 -18.40
CA ARG A 383 -12.59 5.18 -19.17
C ARG A 383 -11.47 4.52 -19.96
N ALA A 384 -11.21 3.25 -19.72
CA ALA A 384 -10.29 2.44 -20.53
C ALA A 384 -11.05 1.31 -21.26
N LYS A 385 -10.41 0.71 -22.24
CA LYS A 385 -10.88 -0.53 -22.88
C LYS A 385 -10.63 -1.70 -21.92
N VAL A 386 -11.56 -1.95 -21.00
CA VAL A 386 -11.38 -2.90 -19.88
C VAL A 386 -10.91 -4.28 -20.34
N ALA A 387 -11.45 -4.84 -21.42
CA ALA A 387 -11.01 -6.13 -21.95
C ALA A 387 -9.53 -6.13 -22.36
N ALA A 388 -9.03 -5.02 -22.91
CA ALA A 388 -7.62 -4.90 -23.28
C ALA A 388 -6.71 -4.65 -22.08
N VAL A 389 -7.19 -3.93 -21.07
CA VAL A 389 -6.43 -3.66 -19.82
C VAL A 389 -6.29 -4.93 -19.00
N PHE A 390 -7.35 -5.70 -18.86
CA PHE A 390 -7.32 -6.95 -18.10
C PHE A 390 -6.63 -8.08 -18.88
N GLY A 391 -6.74 -8.11 -20.24
CA GLY A 391 -6.13 -9.16 -21.05
C GLY A 391 -6.48 -10.56 -20.54
N GLU A 392 -5.48 -11.39 -20.31
CA GLU A 392 -5.65 -12.78 -19.84
C GLU A 392 -6.22 -12.85 -18.41
N VAL A 393 -5.89 -11.88 -17.51
CA VAL A 393 -6.38 -11.89 -16.13
C VAL A 393 -7.90 -11.67 -16.07
N PHE A 394 -8.53 -11.31 -17.18
CA PHE A 394 -9.97 -11.27 -17.30
C PHE A 394 -10.67 -12.59 -16.94
N GLN A 395 -10.07 -13.73 -17.26
CA GLN A 395 -10.61 -15.05 -16.92
C GLN A 395 -10.63 -15.30 -15.42
N LEU A 396 -9.73 -14.68 -14.67
CA LEU A 396 -9.62 -14.83 -13.23
C LEU A 396 -10.72 -14.13 -12.45
N LEU A 397 -11.52 -13.28 -13.10
CA LEU A 397 -12.61 -12.55 -12.46
C LEU A 397 -13.87 -13.40 -12.22
N ASP A 398 -14.01 -14.57 -12.86
CA ASP A 398 -15.04 -15.54 -12.48
C ASP A 398 -14.63 -16.13 -11.11
N ARG A 399 -15.46 -15.93 -10.08
CA ARG A 399 -15.19 -16.39 -8.71
C ARG A 399 -16.00 -17.65 -8.42
N SER A 400 -15.36 -18.60 -7.71
CA SER A 400 -16.03 -19.75 -7.13
C SER A 400 -16.88 -19.35 -5.91
N ASP A 401 -17.64 -20.29 -5.39
CA ASP A 401 -18.45 -20.09 -4.16
C ASP A 401 -17.54 -19.77 -2.94
N GLU A 402 -16.30 -20.23 -2.93
CA GLU A 402 -15.29 -19.93 -1.91
C GLU A 402 -14.67 -18.53 -2.08
N GLY A 403 -14.90 -17.88 -3.22
CA GLY A 403 -14.44 -16.53 -3.51
C GLY A 403 -13.09 -16.44 -4.21
N SER A 404 -12.39 -17.55 -4.46
CA SER A 404 -11.20 -17.62 -5.32
C SER A 404 -11.59 -17.62 -6.81
N SER A 405 -10.62 -17.49 -7.75
CA SER A 405 -10.92 -17.64 -9.18
C SER A 405 -11.40 -19.05 -9.48
N GLU A 406 -12.52 -19.18 -10.21
CA GLU A 406 -13.01 -20.45 -10.76
C GLU A 406 -12.00 -21.05 -11.75
N TYR A 407 -11.50 -20.18 -12.65
CA TYR A 407 -10.54 -20.56 -13.68
C TYR A 407 -9.14 -20.07 -13.32
N GLU A 408 -8.16 -20.73 -13.90
CA GLU A 408 -6.74 -20.37 -13.79
C GLU A 408 -6.17 -19.94 -15.15
N ILE A 409 -5.08 -19.18 -15.11
CA ILE A 409 -4.28 -18.86 -16.29
C ILE A 409 -2.85 -19.34 -16.07
N HIS A 410 -2.18 -19.77 -17.16
CA HIS A 410 -0.76 -20.08 -17.09
C HIS A 410 0.06 -18.81 -16.86
N ALA A 411 0.96 -18.85 -15.91
CA ALA A 411 1.91 -17.76 -15.70
C ALA A 411 2.91 -17.68 -16.86
N THR A 412 3.06 -16.48 -17.44
CA THR A 412 4.17 -16.23 -18.38
C THR A 412 5.50 -16.35 -17.64
N GLU A 413 6.60 -16.63 -18.36
CA GLU A 413 7.94 -16.74 -17.76
C GLU A 413 8.33 -15.49 -16.97
N ASP A 414 7.87 -14.32 -17.39
CA ASP A 414 8.13 -13.05 -16.71
C ASP A 414 7.39 -12.95 -15.38
N ILE A 415 6.12 -13.34 -15.37
CA ILE A 415 5.30 -13.40 -14.16
C ILE A 415 5.84 -14.47 -13.20
N LYS A 416 6.25 -15.64 -13.71
CA LYS A 416 6.87 -16.70 -12.91
C LYS A 416 8.12 -16.19 -12.19
N LYS A 417 9.04 -15.54 -12.91
CA LYS A 417 10.25 -14.97 -12.32
C LYS A 417 9.92 -13.96 -11.24
N TYR A 418 8.95 -13.08 -11.49
CA TYR A 418 8.51 -12.11 -10.49
C TYR A 418 7.88 -12.79 -9.27
N LEU A 419 7.00 -13.79 -9.45
CA LEU A 419 6.42 -14.53 -8.33
C LEU A 419 7.48 -15.29 -7.54
N ILE A 420 8.47 -15.90 -8.20
CA ILE A 420 9.60 -16.54 -7.52
C ILE A 420 10.37 -15.51 -6.68
N SER A 421 10.65 -14.31 -7.20
CA SER A 421 11.37 -13.27 -6.43
C SER A 421 10.60 -12.79 -5.20
N GLU A 422 9.26 -12.79 -5.25
CA GLU A 422 8.40 -12.31 -4.18
C GLU A 422 7.97 -13.40 -3.19
N LEU A 423 7.79 -14.61 -3.69
CA LEU A 423 7.19 -15.73 -2.95
C LEU A 423 8.17 -16.89 -2.72
N GLY A 424 9.37 -16.85 -3.32
CA GLY A 424 10.35 -17.92 -3.31
C GLY A 424 10.03 -19.08 -4.23
N LYS A 425 8.78 -19.23 -4.65
CA LYS A 425 8.29 -20.19 -5.64
C LYS A 425 7.20 -19.57 -6.49
N SER A 426 6.90 -20.17 -7.64
CA SER A 426 5.78 -19.75 -8.49
C SER A 426 4.85 -20.92 -8.70
N PRO A 427 3.52 -20.72 -8.61
CA PRO A 427 2.58 -21.70 -9.11
C PRO A 427 2.70 -21.80 -10.64
N ASP A 428 2.41 -22.96 -11.21
CA ASP A 428 2.34 -23.16 -12.66
C ASP A 428 1.19 -22.37 -13.28
N SER A 429 0.11 -22.21 -12.53
CA SER A 429 -1.07 -21.44 -12.87
C SER A 429 -1.38 -20.41 -11.79
N ILE A 430 -1.99 -19.30 -12.21
CA ILE A 430 -2.37 -18.18 -11.36
C ILE A 430 -3.88 -18.16 -11.19
N LYS A 431 -4.33 -17.94 -9.95
CA LYS A 431 -5.69 -17.60 -9.56
C LYS A 431 -5.69 -16.33 -8.71
N ILE A 432 -6.78 -15.62 -8.68
CA ILE A 432 -7.00 -14.56 -7.68
C ILE A 432 -7.49 -15.24 -6.40
N PRO A 433 -6.82 -15.08 -5.25
CA PRO A 433 -7.24 -15.70 -4.00
C PRO A 433 -8.50 -15.03 -3.42
N ASP A 434 -9.20 -15.73 -2.54
CA ASP A 434 -10.43 -15.30 -1.89
C ASP A 434 -10.25 -14.07 -0.99
N ASN A 435 -9.03 -13.78 -0.52
CA ASN A 435 -8.70 -12.61 0.26
C ASN A 435 -8.28 -11.39 -0.59
N MET A 436 -8.37 -11.47 -1.93
CA MET A 436 -8.16 -10.33 -2.84
C MET A 436 -9.49 -9.81 -3.37
N PHE A 437 -9.76 -8.54 -3.09
CA PHE A 437 -10.94 -7.81 -3.54
C PHE A 437 -10.58 -6.88 -4.70
N ILE A 438 -11.50 -6.73 -5.66
CA ILE A 438 -11.35 -5.80 -6.78
C ILE A 438 -12.63 -4.99 -6.87
N TRP A 439 -12.57 -3.72 -6.49
CA TRP A 439 -13.71 -2.81 -6.52
C TRP A 439 -13.49 -1.68 -7.50
N ALA A 440 -14.57 -1.22 -8.10
CA ALA A 440 -14.47 -0.15 -9.08
C ALA A 440 -15.60 0.86 -8.98
N THR A 441 -15.32 2.10 -9.44
CA THR A 441 -16.36 3.09 -9.75
C THR A 441 -16.57 3.17 -11.26
N MET A 442 -17.81 3.48 -11.65
CA MET A 442 -18.18 3.72 -13.03
C MET A 442 -19.15 4.91 -13.14
N ASN A 443 -18.87 5.80 -14.08
CA ASN A 443 -19.80 6.82 -14.54
C ASN A 443 -20.45 6.34 -15.85
N SER A 444 -21.76 6.17 -15.85
CA SER A 444 -22.49 5.63 -17.02
C SER A 444 -22.72 6.66 -18.12
N ALA A 445 -22.75 7.96 -17.77
CA ALA A 445 -23.13 9.05 -18.66
C ALA A 445 -21.99 9.83 -19.31
N ASP A 446 -20.75 9.62 -18.88
CA ASP A 446 -19.62 10.42 -19.35
C ASP A 446 -19.36 10.22 -20.86
N GLN A 447 -19.04 11.32 -21.54
CA GLN A 447 -18.52 11.28 -22.91
C GLN A 447 -17.12 10.69 -22.92
N GLY A 448 -16.84 9.81 -23.89
CA GLY A 448 -15.52 9.17 -24.02
C GLY A 448 -15.31 7.94 -23.13
N VAL A 449 -16.35 7.35 -22.59
CA VAL A 449 -16.31 6.04 -21.93
C VAL A 449 -16.49 4.90 -22.94
N TYR A 450 -15.87 3.77 -22.62
CA TYR A 450 -15.98 2.56 -23.44
C TYR A 450 -17.12 1.67 -22.92
N PRO A 451 -17.94 1.09 -23.81
CA PRO A 451 -18.96 0.13 -23.41
C PRO A 451 -18.27 -1.14 -22.87
N MET A 452 -18.85 -1.69 -21.80
CA MET A 452 -18.46 -2.99 -21.28
C MET A 452 -19.40 -4.05 -21.85
N ASP A 453 -18.84 -5.14 -22.36
CA ASP A 453 -19.61 -6.27 -22.87
C ASP A 453 -20.27 -7.08 -21.74
N THR A 454 -21.20 -7.96 -22.13
CA THR A 454 -21.95 -8.78 -21.17
C THR A 454 -21.05 -9.80 -20.47
N ALA A 455 -20.01 -10.30 -21.16
CA ALA A 455 -19.07 -11.26 -20.57
C ALA A 455 -18.26 -10.62 -19.44
N PHE A 456 -17.88 -9.36 -19.59
CA PHE A 456 -17.23 -8.60 -18.52
C PHE A 456 -18.19 -8.32 -17.36
N LYS A 457 -19.40 -7.84 -17.69
CA LYS A 457 -20.39 -7.43 -16.66
C LYS A 457 -20.77 -8.58 -15.73
N ARG A 458 -20.96 -9.80 -16.23
CA ARG A 458 -21.42 -10.95 -15.43
C ARG A 458 -20.43 -11.36 -14.31
N ARG A 459 -19.20 -10.88 -14.35
CA ARG A 459 -18.13 -11.19 -13.36
C ARG A 459 -18.10 -10.23 -12.18
N TRP A 460 -19.03 -9.27 -12.17
CA TRP A 460 -19.07 -8.20 -11.19
C TRP A 460 -20.43 -8.10 -10.54
N ASN A 461 -20.45 -7.80 -9.26
CA ASN A 461 -21.63 -7.31 -8.58
C ASN A 461 -21.78 -5.81 -8.85
N PHE A 462 -22.88 -5.43 -9.50
CA PHE A 462 -23.18 -4.04 -9.83
C PHE A 462 -24.06 -3.43 -8.76
N GLU A 463 -23.60 -2.37 -8.14
CA GLU A 463 -24.33 -1.63 -7.13
C GLU A 463 -24.63 -0.22 -7.64
N TYR A 464 -25.92 0.04 -7.75
CA TYR A 464 -26.40 1.33 -8.18
C TYR A 464 -26.57 2.27 -6.98
N ILE A 465 -25.98 3.48 -7.04
CA ILE A 465 -26.28 4.55 -6.10
C ILE A 465 -27.29 5.48 -6.74
N GLY A 466 -28.49 5.50 -6.16
CA GLY A 466 -29.59 6.35 -6.60
C GLY A 466 -29.25 7.84 -6.51
N ILE A 467 -30.00 8.62 -7.30
CA ILE A 467 -29.69 10.05 -7.46
C ILE A 467 -29.86 10.85 -6.16
N ASP A 468 -30.62 10.34 -5.20
CA ASP A 468 -30.91 11.00 -3.93
C ASP A 468 -30.53 10.17 -2.69
N ASP A 469 -29.88 9.01 -2.85
CA ASP A 469 -29.57 8.08 -1.74
C ASP A 469 -28.68 8.68 -0.65
N ASN A 470 -27.90 9.70 -0.94
CA ASN A 470 -26.92 10.29 -0.02
C ASN A 470 -27.17 11.80 0.18
N ASP A 471 -28.42 12.26 0.23
CA ASP A 471 -28.72 13.68 0.27
C ASP A 471 -29.03 14.25 1.66
N ASP A 472 -29.04 13.43 2.72
CA ASP A 472 -29.38 13.81 4.09
C ASP A 472 -28.49 14.95 4.64
N GLU A 473 -27.22 14.97 4.24
CA GLU A 473 -26.24 15.99 4.67
C GLU A 473 -26.12 17.17 3.69
N VAL A 474 -26.96 17.19 2.64
CA VAL A 474 -26.90 18.21 1.59
C VAL A 474 -27.97 19.26 1.82
N GLY A 475 -27.53 20.48 2.13
CA GLY A 475 -28.45 21.56 2.48
C GLY A 475 -27.80 22.93 2.27
N GLY A 476 -28.24 23.84 3.08
CA GLY A 476 -27.77 25.22 3.09
C GLY A 476 -28.60 26.14 2.20
N VAL A 477 -28.92 27.30 2.74
CA VAL A 477 -29.67 28.37 2.10
C VAL A 477 -28.72 29.47 1.66
N VAL A 478 -28.89 29.93 0.42
CA VAL A 478 -28.12 31.03 -0.17
C VAL A 478 -29.02 32.00 -0.88
N GLU A 479 -28.74 33.29 -0.73
CA GLU A 479 -29.44 34.33 -1.49
C GLU A 479 -28.88 34.42 -2.91
N LEU A 480 -29.77 34.19 -3.90
CA LEU A 480 -29.45 34.29 -5.33
C LEU A 480 -30.22 35.41 -6.00
N GLY A 481 -29.61 36.07 -7.00
CA GLY A 481 -30.16 37.22 -7.69
C GLY A 481 -29.85 38.53 -6.97
N THR A 482 -30.34 39.64 -7.54
CA THR A 482 -30.28 40.99 -6.97
C THR A 482 -31.73 41.56 -6.90
N ALA A 483 -31.97 42.44 -5.95
CA ALA A 483 -33.29 43.05 -5.80
C ALA A 483 -33.78 43.65 -7.14
N PRO A 484 -35.07 43.46 -7.52
CA PRO A 484 -36.16 42.85 -6.74
C PRO A 484 -36.25 41.30 -6.84
N ASN A 485 -35.34 40.65 -7.60
CA ASN A 485 -35.39 39.20 -7.90
C ASN A 485 -34.57 38.34 -6.91
N SER A 486 -34.09 38.92 -5.82
CA SER A 486 -33.35 38.24 -4.79
C SER A 486 -34.25 37.23 -4.03
N ARG A 487 -33.77 35.98 -3.89
CA ARG A 487 -34.47 34.90 -3.18
C ARG A 487 -33.52 34.03 -2.40
N ASP A 488 -34.01 33.56 -1.26
CA ASP A 488 -33.34 32.51 -0.49
C ASP A 488 -33.60 31.14 -1.15
N ILE A 489 -32.54 30.45 -1.53
CA ILE A 489 -32.57 29.19 -2.27
C ILE A 489 -31.89 28.10 -1.48
N ASN A 490 -32.58 26.97 -1.25
CA ASN A 490 -31.97 25.74 -0.72
C ASN A 490 -31.34 24.96 -1.86
N TRP A 491 -30.05 24.59 -1.70
CA TRP A 491 -29.28 23.90 -2.74
C TRP A 491 -29.89 22.53 -3.11
N ASN A 492 -30.23 21.69 -2.12
CA ASN A 492 -30.75 20.36 -2.41
C ASN A 492 -32.10 20.41 -3.12
N VAL A 493 -33.00 21.30 -2.71
CA VAL A 493 -34.28 21.51 -3.39
C VAL A 493 -34.05 22.02 -4.81
N LEU A 494 -33.14 22.97 -5.03
CA LEU A 494 -32.80 23.46 -6.36
C LEU A 494 -32.26 22.36 -7.27
N ARG A 495 -31.33 21.52 -6.74
CA ARG A 495 -30.80 20.37 -7.47
C ARG A 495 -31.93 19.40 -7.88
N LYS A 496 -32.81 19.04 -6.96
CA LYS A 496 -33.97 18.15 -7.22
C LYS A 496 -34.90 18.75 -8.27
N ALA A 497 -35.20 20.03 -8.19
CA ALA A 497 -36.05 20.73 -9.19
C ALA A 497 -35.43 20.74 -10.59
N ILE A 498 -34.08 20.95 -10.68
CA ILE A 498 -33.37 20.84 -11.94
C ILE A 498 -33.42 19.42 -12.48
N ASN A 499 -33.12 18.41 -11.64
CA ASN A 499 -33.15 16.99 -12.03
C ASN A 499 -34.52 16.56 -12.53
N GLU A 500 -35.60 16.91 -11.81
CA GLU A 500 -36.95 16.59 -12.22
C GLU A 500 -37.32 17.27 -13.55
N THR A 501 -36.89 18.52 -13.75
CA THR A 501 -37.10 19.23 -15.01
C THR A 501 -36.36 18.53 -16.16
N LEU A 502 -35.11 18.12 -15.94
CA LEU A 502 -34.34 17.37 -16.92
C LEU A 502 -34.98 16.03 -17.27
N ALA A 503 -35.36 15.25 -16.24
CA ALA A 503 -35.91 13.90 -16.43
C ALA A 503 -37.32 13.93 -17.01
N VAL A 504 -38.25 14.69 -16.40
CA VAL A 504 -39.69 14.65 -16.75
C VAL A 504 -40.00 15.54 -17.95
N THR A 505 -39.47 16.77 -17.98
CA THR A 505 -39.82 17.71 -19.06
C THR A 505 -38.97 17.48 -20.32
N TYR A 506 -37.70 17.10 -20.18
CA TYR A 506 -36.79 16.97 -21.32
C TYR A 506 -36.41 15.53 -21.64
N ASN A 507 -36.87 14.55 -20.85
CA ASN A 507 -36.59 13.12 -21.01
C ASN A 507 -35.08 12.81 -21.08
N ILE A 508 -34.33 13.47 -20.21
CA ILE A 508 -32.90 13.22 -20.03
C ILE A 508 -32.72 12.02 -19.11
N ASN A 509 -31.84 11.09 -19.48
CA ASN A 509 -31.57 9.88 -18.70
C ASN A 509 -31.03 10.23 -17.31
N GLU A 510 -31.36 9.41 -16.32
CA GLU A 510 -30.96 9.57 -14.91
C GLU A 510 -29.46 9.66 -14.72
N ASP A 511 -28.68 8.95 -15.52
CA ASP A 511 -27.23 8.96 -15.49
C ASP A 511 -26.58 10.34 -15.77
N LYS A 512 -27.34 11.27 -16.38
CA LYS A 512 -26.98 12.68 -16.61
C LYS A 512 -27.57 13.65 -15.60
N LEU A 513 -28.22 13.17 -14.56
CA LEU A 513 -28.73 14.03 -13.50
C LEU A 513 -27.60 14.33 -12.49
N MET A 514 -27.81 15.31 -11.65
CA MET A 514 -26.83 15.75 -10.67
C MET A 514 -27.08 15.11 -9.31
N GLY A 515 -26.13 14.32 -8.81
CA GLY A 515 -26.16 13.80 -7.45
C GLY A 515 -25.93 14.89 -6.37
N PRO A 516 -26.14 14.54 -5.09
CA PRO A 516 -26.06 15.47 -3.96
C PRO A 516 -24.70 16.19 -3.86
N TYR A 517 -23.63 15.50 -4.18
CA TYR A 517 -22.25 15.99 -4.12
C TYR A 517 -21.70 16.45 -5.47
N PHE A 518 -22.57 16.83 -6.40
CA PHE A 518 -22.13 17.46 -7.65
C PHE A 518 -21.34 18.76 -7.39
N LEU A 519 -21.72 19.50 -6.36
CA LEU A 519 -20.89 20.46 -5.68
C LEU A 519 -20.28 19.84 -4.41
N SER A 520 -19.06 20.19 -4.07
CA SER A 520 -18.38 19.63 -2.87
C SER A 520 -19.02 20.14 -1.58
N LYS A 521 -18.96 19.35 -0.48
CA LYS A 521 -19.45 19.74 0.86
C LYS A 521 -18.98 21.14 1.29
N GLN A 522 -17.74 21.52 0.98
CA GLN A 522 -17.20 22.84 1.32
C GLN A 522 -17.85 24.02 0.59
N VAL A 523 -18.55 23.75 -0.53
CA VAL A 523 -19.21 24.79 -1.31
C VAL A 523 -20.58 25.13 -0.72
N PHE A 524 -21.31 24.11 -0.26
CA PHE A 524 -22.65 24.25 0.32
C PHE A 524 -22.67 24.09 1.86
N ALA A 525 -21.51 24.16 2.52
CA ALA A 525 -21.45 24.15 3.98
C ALA A 525 -22.24 25.31 4.59
N TYR A 526 -23.04 25.05 5.62
CA TYR A 526 -23.92 26.01 6.27
C TYR A 526 -23.71 26.03 7.79
N GLY A 527 -24.04 27.16 8.40
CA GLY A 527 -23.97 27.38 9.84
C GLY A 527 -25.21 26.90 10.59
N GLU A 528 -25.25 27.15 11.90
CA GLU A 528 -26.39 26.80 12.76
C GLU A 528 -27.70 27.51 12.34
N ASP A 529 -27.62 28.64 11.66
CA ASP A 529 -28.73 29.40 11.08
C ASP A 529 -29.26 28.79 9.77
N GLY A 530 -28.68 27.69 9.29
CA GLY A 530 -29.02 27.05 8.03
C GLY A 530 -28.52 27.79 6.78
N ARG A 531 -27.83 28.95 6.93
CA ARG A 531 -27.30 29.72 5.80
C ARG A 531 -25.90 29.24 5.42
N MET A 532 -25.60 29.30 4.11
CA MET A 532 -24.27 28.92 3.60
C MET A 532 -23.19 29.86 4.16
N ILE A 533 -22.10 29.25 4.64
CA ILE A 533 -20.95 29.96 5.21
C ILE A 533 -20.26 30.84 4.16
N ASN A 534 -20.23 30.40 2.90
CA ASN A 534 -19.55 31.13 1.83
C ASN A 534 -20.43 31.24 0.57
N PRO A 535 -21.40 32.18 0.54
CA PRO A 535 -22.34 32.34 -0.57
C PRO A 535 -21.67 32.68 -1.90
N ASP A 536 -20.59 33.45 -1.89
CA ASP A 536 -19.88 33.82 -3.13
C ASP A 536 -19.16 32.62 -3.74
N LYS A 537 -18.58 31.75 -2.91
CA LYS A 537 -18.00 30.48 -3.38
C LYS A 537 -19.04 29.57 -4.00
N PHE A 538 -20.25 29.53 -3.41
CA PHE A 538 -21.37 28.79 -3.99
C PHE A 538 -21.76 29.37 -5.36
N LYS A 539 -22.00 30.68 -5.47
CA LYS A 539 -22.37 31.34 -6.74
C LYS A 539 -21.33 31.09 -7.83
N ALA A 540 -20.05 31.24 -7.50
CA ALA A 540 -18.96 30.96 -8.43
C ALA A 540 -18.92 29.48 -8.87
N SER A 541 -19.10 28.53 -7.92
CA SER A 541 -19.11 27.10 -8.21
C SER A 541 -20.37 26.68 -8.97
N PHE A 542 -21.51 27.26 -8.68
CA PHE A 542 -22.76 27.01 -9.41
C PHE A 542 -22.61 27.41 -10.88
N LYS A 543 -22.06 28.58 -11.17
CA LYS A 543 -21.75 29.01 -12.55
C LYS A 543 -20.76 28.07 -13.23
N SER A 544 -19.60 27.87 -12.64
CA SER A 544 -18.51 27.13 -13.28
C SER A 544 -18.71 25.62 -13.37
N LYS A 545 -19.59 25.04 -12.55
CA LYS A 545 -19.87 23.60 -12.56
C LYS A 545 -21.29 23.30 -13.00
N VAL A 546 -22.31 23.82 -12.31
CA VAL A 546 -23.71 23.46 -12.59
C VAL A 546 -24.17 24.04 -13.92
N ILE A 547 -24.09 25.36 -14.08
CA ILE A 547 -24.52 26.00 -15.35
C ILE A 547 -23.67 25.49 -16.52
N MET A 548 -22.37 25.33 -16.34
CA MET A 548 -21.46 24.80 -17.37
C MET A 548 -21.89 23.38 -17.78
N TYR A 549 -22.13 22.50 -16.81
CA TYR A 549 -22.56 21.12 -17.06
C TYR A 549 -23.89 21.05 -17.80
N LEU A 550 -24.88 21.84 -17.35
CA LEU A 550 -26.17 21.92 -18.01
C LEU A 550 -26.06 22.47 -19.43
N TYR A 551 -25.22 23.48 -19.64
CA TYR A 551 -25.08 24.18 -20.91
C TYR A 551 -24.31 23.36 -21.97
N GLU A 552 -23.24 22.68 -21.59
CA GLU A 552 -22.33 22.00 -22.53
C GLU A 552 -22.59 20.49 -22.61
N ASP A 553 -23.25 19.89 -21.60
CA ASP A 553 -23.33 18.43 -21.47
C ASP A 553 -24.78 17.94 -21.28
N ALA A 554 -25.32 17.97 -20.06
CA ALA A 554 -26.59 17.32 -19.73
C ALA A 554 -27.78 17.84 -20.55
N ALA A 555 -27.92 19.13 -20.72
CA ALA A 555 -29.02 19.77 -21.46
C ALA A 555 -28.58 20.43 -22.78
N LYS A 556 -27.42 20.08 -23.32
CA LYS A 556 -26.85 20.71 -24.53
C LYS A 556 -27.85 20.82 -25.68
N SER A 557 -28.62 19.78 -25.96
CA SER A 557 -29.63 19.74 -27.04
C SER A 557 -30.89 20.56 -26.75
N VAL A 558 -31.19 20.82 -25.48
CA VAL A 558 -32.41 21.51 -25.01
C VAL A 558 -32.09 22.80 -24.24
N LYS A 559 -30.89 23.29 -24.27
CA LYS A 559 -30.43 24.43 -23.45
C LYS A 559 -31.27 25.70 -23.63
N HIS A 560 -31.77 25.96 -24.83
CA HIS A 560 -32.67 27.11 -25.10
C HIS A 560 -34.01 27.01 -24.40
N ARG A 561 -34.46 25.78 -24.13
CA ARG A 561 -35.71 25.53 -23.40
C ARG A 561 -35.46 25.50 -21.89
N LEU A 562 -34.29 24.94 -21.47
CA LEU A 562 -33.93 24.90 -20.05
C LEU A 562 -33.69 26.32 -19.50
N PHE A 563 -33.01 27.18 -20.28
CA PHE A 563 -32.70 28.55 -19.89
C PHE A 563 -33.65 29.56 -20.53
N GLU A 564 -34.92 29.25 -20.58
CA GLU A 564 -35.94 30.10 -21.23
C GLU A 564 -36.10 31.48 -20.58
N GLY A 565 -35.71 31.64 -19.30
CA GLY A 565 -35.73 32.88 -18.56
C GLY A 565 -34.62 33.87 -18.94
N CYS A 566 -33.70 33.52 -19.86
CA CYS A 566 -32.59 34.40 -20.25
C CYS A 566 -32.10 34.13 -21.68
N ASP A 567 -31.20 35.01 -22.16
CA ASP A 567 -30.49 34.74 -23.41
C ASP A 567 -29.48 33.57 -23.22
N SER A 568 -29.81 32.42 -23.76
CA SER A 568 -29.00 31.20 -23.73
C SER A 568 -28.09 31.05 -24.96
N SER A 569 -27.95 32.05 -25.78
CA SER A 569 -27.05 32.02 -26.96
C SER A 569 -25.57 31.87 -26.58
N LYS A 570 -25.19 32.43 -25.44
CA LYS A 570 -23.82 32.41 -24.90
C LYS A 570 -23.83 32.01 -23.44
N TYR A 571 -22.86 31.18 -23.05
CA TYR A 571 -22.64 30.79 -21.64
C TYR A 571 -22.48 32.02 -20.73
N SER A 572 -21.72 33.04 -21.20
CA SER A 572 -21.52 34.26 -20.44
C SER A 572 -22.81 35.08 -20.22
N SER A 573 -23.75 35.04 -21.18
CA SER A 573 -25.07 35.67 -21.02
C SER A 573 -25.91 35.00 -19.95
N VAL A 574 -25.88 33.65 -19.90
CA VAL A 574 -26.56 32.85 -18.85
C VAL A 574 -25.95 33.15 -17.47
N CYS A 575 -24.60 33.21 -17.36
CA CYS A 575 -23.95 33.53 -16.10
C CYS A 575 -24.28 34.96 -15.61
N ALA A 576 -24.28 35.92 -16.47
CA ALA A 576 -24.65 37.31 -16.12
C ALA A 576 -26.13 37.41 -15.70
N ALA A 577 -27.01 36.70 -16.39
CA ALA A 577 -28.42 36.62 -16.02
C ALA A 577 -28.61 35.90 -14.65
N PHE A 578 -27.82 34.86 -14.34
CA PHE A 578 -27.85 34.21 -13.05
C PHE A 578 -27.44 35.14 -11.91
N ASP A 579 -26.39 35.90 -12.10
CA ASP A 579 -25.97 36.90 -11.09
C ASP A 579 -27.07 37.93 -10.81
N ALA A 580 -27.83 38.33 -11.82
CA ALA A 580 -28.89 39.35 -11.70
C ALA A 580 -30.23 38.76 -11.22
N ARG A 581 -30.62 37.58 -11.68
CA ARG A 581 -31.98 37.01 -11.53
C ARG A 581 -32.04 35.67 -10.82
N GLY A 582 -30.92 35.13 -10.38
CA GLY A 582 -30.88 33.82 -9.69
C GLY A 582 -31.51 32.70 -10.51
N ILE A 583 -32.43 31.94 -9.92
CA ILE A 583 -33.07 30.79 -10.54
C ILE A 583 -34.06 31.13 -11.64
N GLU A 584 -34.43 32.41 -11.80
CA GLU A 584 -35.34 32.85 -12.88
C GLU A 584 -34.75 32.65 -14.28
N ILE A 585 -33.46 32.34 -14.39
CA ILE A 585 -32.84 31.93 -15.66
C ILE A 585 -33.48 30.68 -16.26
N PHE A 586 -34.11 29.84 -15.44
CA PHE A 586 -34.82 28.64 -15.88
C PHE A 586 -36.29 28.88 -16.27
N GLY A 587 -36.80 30.12 -16.14
CA GLY A 587 -38.14 30.51 -16.48
C GLY A 587 -39.17 30.37 -15.35
N THR A 588 -40.38 30.90 -15.56
CA THR A 588 -41.44 30.98 -14.54
C THR A 588 -41.95 29.60 -14.13
N SER A 589 -42.16 28.70 -15.08
CA SER A 589 -42.61 27.32 -14.83
C SER A 589 -41.65 26.56 -13.91
N PHE A 590 -40.33 26.77 -14.04
CA PHE A 590 -39.36 26.19 -13.16
C PHE A 590 -39.42 26.81 -11.75
N VAL A 591 -39.57 28.11 -11.64
CA VAL A 591 -39.70 28.81 -10.35
C VAL A 591 -40.91 28.32 -9.57
N ASP A 592 -42.04 28.15 -10.25
CA ASP A 592 -43.28 27.61 -9.64
C ASP A 592 -43.08 26.17 -9.15
N LYS A 593 -42.40 25.33 -9.92
CA LYS A 593 -42.02 23.98 -9.50
C LYS A 593 -41.10 24.01 -8.26
N TYR A 594 -40.05 24.81 -8.26
CA TYR A 594 -39.18 24.96 -7.12
C TYR A 594 -39.92 25.38 -5.85
N ASN A 595 -40.83 26.35 -5.96
CA ASN A 595 -41.67 26.82 -4.83
C ASN A 595 -42.56 25.68 -4.30
N SER A 596 -43.19 24.92 -5.18
CA SER A 596 -44.05 23.77 -4.77
C SER A 596 -43.25 22.68 -4.03
N MET A 597 -41.97 22.49 -4.34
CA MET A 597 -41.10 21.54 -3.65
C MET A 597 -40.65 22.03 -2.26
N ILE A 598 -40.70 23.32 -1.97
CA ILE A 598 -40.43 23.86 -0.63
C ILE A 598 -41.66 23.75 0.27
N GLU A 599 -42.87 23.88 -0.30
CA GLU A 599 -44.13 23.89 0.46
C GLU A 599 -44.63 22.49 0.81
N GLY A 600 -44.17 21.44 0.12
CA GLY A 600 -44.51 20.02 0.32
C GLY A 600 -43.45 19.28 1.09
#